data_b4841724e63036ac6d8a2623a419d419
#
_entry.id   b4841724e63036ac6d8a2623a419d419
#
_cell.length_a   1.000
_cell.length_b   1.000
_cell.length_c   1.000
_cell.angle_alpha   90.00
_cell.angle_beta   90.00
_cell.angle_gamma   90.00
#
_symmetry.space_group_name_H-M   'P 1'
#
loop_
_entity.id
_entity.type
_entity.pdbx_description
1 polymer ?
#
loop_
_entity_poly.entity_id
_entity_poly.type
_entity_poly.pdbx_seq_one_letter_code
_entity_poly.pdbx_strand_id
1 'polypeptide(L)'
;MENIAPALLEWFYKNQRILPFRTDPSPYHVWISEIMLQQTRVSAALPYYERFLAALPDIPALAACEEEKLHKLWEGLGYYSRVRNLQKAARIVCEQYGGQLPADYDALRALPGIGDYTAGAIASISFGLAVPAVDGNVLRVFSRLYNDPGVITEPAVKRAFTARVMEHQPPEKAGDYNQALMELGALVCVPNGAPLCERCPLASLCEARRAGTALELPHKAAPKARRIEPVTVVLAEDAEERFLLQQRPEKGLLAGLWQPLLWEGEALSAEEVCARLEALGFACEGIEPLPAAKHIFSHIEWRMSGYSVCVGSAEAPAGCVWASREQLRNEYTLPGAFKAYKKKLGL
;
A
#
# COMPACT_ATOMS: atom_id res chain seq x y z
N MET A 1 0.41 -35.53 -2.71
CA MET A 1 -0.89 -35.03 -2.22
C MET A 1 -1.88 -35.08 -3.37
N GLU A 2 -3.15 -35.39 -3.09
CA GLU A 2 -4.23 -35.32 -4.08
C GLU A 2 -4.37 -33.89 -4.63
N ASN A 3 -4.87 -33.75 -5.89
CA ASN A 3 -5.05 -32.43 -6.49
C ASN A 3 -6.14 -31.64 -5.76
N ILE A 4 -5.80 -30.46 -5.27
CA ILE A 4 -6.69 -29.61 -4.48
C ILE A 4 -7.64 -28.76 -5.34
N ALA A 5 -7.36 -28.59 -6.62
CA ALA A 5 -8.09 -27.64 -7.47
C ALA A 5 -9.59 -27.93 -7.58
N PRO A 6 -10.07 -29.18 -7.74
CA PRO A 6 -11.49 -29.44 -7.86
C PRO A 6 -12.31 -28.97 -6.65
N ALA A 7 -11.90 -29.37 -5.44
CA ALA A 7 -12.59 -28.99 -4.21
C ALA A 7 -12.50 -27.47 -3.93
N LEU A 8 -11.33 -26.88 -4.21
CA LEU A 8 -11.08 -25.45 -4.02
C LEU A 8 -11.93 -24.60 -4.97
N LEU A 9 -12.00 -24.95 -6.25
CA LEU A 9 -12.78 -24.21 -7.25
C LEU A 9 -14.28 -24.35 -7.02
N GLU A 10 -14.76 -25.54 -6.67
CA GLU A 10 -16.18 -25.73 -6.32
C GLU A 10 -16.58 -24.83 -5.14
N TRP A 11 -15.73 -24.77 -4.11
CA TRP A 11 -15.96 -23.88 -2.97
C TRP A 11 -15.92 -22.41 -3.40
N PHE A 12 -14.94 -22.02 -4.22
CA PHE A 12 -14.76 -20.64 -4.67
C PHE A 12 -15.98 -20.11 -5.39
N TYR A 13 -16.50 -20.84 -6.36
CA TYR A 13 -17.68 -20.42 -7.12
C TYR A 13 -18.95 -20.22 -6.25
N LYS A 14 -19.03 -20.93 -5.12
CA LYS A 14 -20.15 -20.79 -4.17
C LYS A 14 -19.95 -19.70 -3.13
N ASN A 15 -18.71 -19.32 -2.81
CA ASN A 15 -18.39 -18.51 -1.64
C ASN A 15 -17.61 -17.22 -1.92
N GLN A 16 -17.19 -16.99 -3.16
CA GLN A 16 -16.41 -15.80 -3.50
C GLN A 16 -17.20 -14.52 -3.23
N ARG A 17 -16.50 -13.50 -2.73
CA ARG A 17 -17.06 -12.16 -2.58
C ARG A 17 -17.29 -11.53 -3.96
N ILE A 18 -18.42 -10.83 -4.12
CA ILE A 18 -18.68 -10.01 -5.29
C ILE A 18 -17.88 -8.71 -5.12
N LEU A 19 -16.89 -8.52 -5.99
CA LEU A 19 -15.99 -7.37 -5.96
C LEU A 19 -15.91 -6.75 -7.35
N PRO A 20 -15.87 -5.41 -7.50
CA PRO A 20 -15.89 -4.74 -8.80
C PRO A 20 -14.83 -5.25 -9.78
N PHE A 21 -13.61 -5.48 -9.30
CA PHE A 21 -12.50 -6.01 -10.10
C PHE A 21 -12.58 -7.51 -10.41
N ARG A 22 -13.59 -8.21 -9.91
CA ARG A 22 -13.94 -9.59 -10.27
C ARG A 22 -15.09 -9.67 -11.26
N THR A 23 -16.03 -8.71 -11.17
CA THR A 23 -17.14 -8.62 -12.13
C THR A 23 -16.70 -8.05 -13.47
N ASP A 24 -15.68 -7.20 -13.46
CA ASP A 24 -15.00 -6.71 -14.66
C ASP A 24 -13.48 -6.90 -14.50
N PRO A 25 -12.96 -8.10 -14.83
CA PRO A 25 -11.56 -8.45 -14.66
C PRO A 25 -10.67 -7.97 -15.82
N SER A 26 -10.94 -6.77 -16.36
CA SER A 26 -10.07 -6.17 -17.36
C SER A 26 -8.63 -6.01 -16.82
N PRO A 27 -7.60 -6.07 -17.67
CA PRO A 27 -6.21 -5.98 -17.20
C PRO A 27 -5.92 -4.73 -16.38
N TYR A 28 -6.51 -3.59 -16.74
CA TYR A 28 -6.36 -2.35 -16.01
C TYR A 28 -7.02 -2.42 -14.62
N HIS A 29 -8.26 -2.92 -14.54
CA HIS A 29 -9.01 -3.05 -13.30
C HIS A 29 -8.33 -4.00 -12.30
N VAL A 30 -7.86 -5.15 -12.78
CA VAL A 30 -7.09 -6.08 -11.96
C VAL A 30 -5.79 -5.45 -11.48
N TRP A 31 -5.04 -4.79 -12.36
CA TRP A 31 -3.80 -4.12 -12.00
C TRP A 31 -4.01 -3.07 -10.90
N ILE A 32 -4.98 -2.15 -11.08
CA ILE A 32 -5.28 -1.12 -10.06
C ILE A 32 -5.66 -1.76 -8.73
N SER A 33 -6.56 -2.75 -8.75
CA SER A 33 -6.99 -3.42 -7.52
C SER A 33 -5.82 -4.11 -6.80
N GLU A 34 -4.98 -4.84 -7.53
CA GLU A 34 -3.83 -5.55 -6.95
C GLU A 34 -2.83 -4.59 -6.29
N ILE A 35 -2.55 -3.45 -6.91
CA ILE A 35 -1.67 -2.44 -6.32
C ILE A 35 -2.32 -1.78 -5.09
N MET A 36 -3.63 -1.47 -5.13
CA MET A 36 -4.33 -0.89 -3.98
C MET A 36 -4.42 -1.86 -2.80
N LEU A 37 -4.60 -3.14 -3.06
CA LEU A 37 -4.73 -4.18 -2.03
C LEU A 37 -3.40 -4.59 -1.38
N GLN A 38 -2.26 -4.15 -1.90
CA GLN A 38 -0.98 -4.35 -1.23
C GLN A 38 -1.00 -3.69 0.16
N GLN A 39 -0.99 -4.50 1.22
CA GLN A 39 -1.03 -4.08 2.63
C GLN A 39 -2.29 -3.26 3.02
N THR A 40 -3.34 -3.28 2.20
CA THR A 40 -4.62 -2.61 2.46
C THR A 40 -5.75 -3.63 2.43
N ARG A 41 -6.67 -3.57 3.40
CA ARG A 41 -7.84 -4.44 3.43
C ARG A 41 -8.82 -4.07 2.32
N VAL A 42 -9.51 -5.06 1.75
CA VAL A 42 -10.49 -4.87 0.66
C VAL A 42 -11.52 -3.78 1.01
N SER A 43 -12.14 -3.85 2.20
CA SER A 43 -13.14 -2.87 2.63
C SER A 43 -12.63 -1.44 2.70
N ALA A 44 -11.34 -1.26 3.00
CA ALA A 44 -10.71 0.06 3.03
C ALA A 44 -10.30 0.54 1.63
N ALA A 45 -9.95 -0.37 0.72
CA ALA A 45 -9.51 -0.04 -0.63
C ALA A 45 -10.66 0.28 -1.59
N LEU A 46 -11.83 -0.35 -1.44
CA LEU A 46 -12.95 -0.22 -2.38
C LEU A 46 -13.37 1.23 -2.68
N PRO A 47 -13.59 2.13 -1.70
CA PRO A 47 -13.97 3.51 -1.99
C PRO A 47 -12.89 4.28 -2.78
N TYR A 48 -11.61 3.91 -2.58
CA TYR A 48 -10.50 4.49 -3.33
C TYR A 48 -10.47 3.96 -4.76
N TYR A 49 -10.69 2.68 -4.94
CA TYR A 49 -10.74 2.03 -6.24
C TYR A 49 -11.82 2.65 -7.15
N GLU A 50 -13.04 2.78 -6.63
CA GLU A 50 -14.16 3.38 -7.37
C GLU A 50 -13.86 4.84 -7.76
N ARG A 51 -13.39 5.65 -6.81
CA ARG A 51 -13.02 7.05 -7.06
C ARG A 51 -11.86 7.19 -8.04
N PHE A 52 -10.86 6.30 -7.94
CA PHE A 52 -9.69 6.31 -8.80
C PHE A 52 -10.06 5.99 -10.24
N LEU A 53 -10.86 4.95 -10.47
CA LEU A 53 -11.32 4.58 -11.82
C LEU A 53 -12.28 5.60 -12.42
N ALA A 54 -13.12 6.24 -11.61
CA ALA A 54 -13.98 7.34 -12.09
C ALA A 54 -13.15 8.54 -12.59
N ALA A 55 -12.02 8.83 -11.95
CA ALA A 55 -11.13 9.93 -12.33
C ALA A 55 -10.13 9.56 -13.43
N LEU A 56 -9.68 8.32 -13.46
CA LEU A 56 -8.65 7.77 -14.34
C LEU A 56 -9.14 6.43 -14.91
N PRO A 57 -10.01 6.46 -15.94
CA PRO A 57 -10.71 5.26 -16.40
C PRO A 57 -9.85 4.27 -17.18
N ASP A 58 -8.66 4.70 -17.63
CA ASP A 58 -7.76 3.89 -18.44
C ASP A 58 -6.27 4.22 -18.21
N ILE A 59 -5.40 3.45 -18.85
CA ILE A 59 -3.95 3.61 -18.73
C ILE A 59 -3.46 4.94 -19.29
N PRO A 60 -3.94 5.44 -20.45
CA PRO A 60 -3.59 6.77 -20.95
C PRO A 60 -3.96 7.90 -19.99
N ALA A 61 -5.14 7.87 -19.39
CA ALA A 61 -5.56 8.87 -18.40
C ALA A 61 -4.65 8.84 -17.16
N LEU A 62 -4.28 7.65 -16.67
CA LEU A 62 -3.33 7.49 -15.57
C LEU A 62 -1.94 8.01 -15.94
N ALA A 63 -1.43 7.70 -17.14
CA ALA A 63 -0.12 8.13 -17.62
C ALA A 63 -0.01 9.66 -17.71
N ALA A 64 -1.08 10.32 -18.16
CA ALA A 64 -1.15 11.77 -18.36
C ALA A 64 -1.54 12.56 -17.10
N CYS A 65 -1.96 11.88 -16.01
CA CYS A 65 -2.41 12.55 -14.80
C CYS A 65 -1.29 13.39 -14.17
N GLU A 66 -1.62 14.59 -13.71
CA GLU A 66 -0.71 15.43 -12.93
C GLU A 66 -0.40 14.77 -11.58
N GLU A 67 0.84 14.94 -11.10
CA GLU A 67 1.34 14.22 -9.92
C GLU A 67 0.57 14.60 -8.65
N GLU A 68 0.24 15.87 -8.45
CA GLU A 68 -0.53 16.36 -7.31
C GLU A 68 -1.93 15.74 -7.28
N LYS A 69 -2.63 15.73 -8.41
CA LYS A 69 -3.94 15.10 -8.56
C LYS A 69 -3.87 13.60 -8.28
N LEU A 70 -2.83 12.95 -8.80
CA LEU A 70 -2.62 11.52 -8.58
C LEU A 70 -2.38 11.19 -7.10
N HIS A 71 -1.54 11.98 -6.43
CA HIS A 71 -1.31 11.86 -4.99
C HIS A 71 -2.59 12.10 -4.19
N LYS A 72 -3.42 13.08 -4.60
CA LYS A 72 -4.69 13.39 -3.94
C LYS A 72 -5.69 12.23 -4.06
N LEU A 73 -5.80 11.60 -5.22
CA LEU A 73 -6.63 10.40 -5.41
C LEU A 73 -6.17 9.22 -4.53
N TRP A 74 -4.88 9.18 -4.16
CA TRP A 74 -4.29 8.12 -3.34
C TRP A 74 -4.22 8.47 -1.84
N GLU A 75 -4.58 9.71 -1.46
CA GLU A 75 -4.46 10.20 -0.07
C GLU A 75 -5.23 9.31 0.91
N GLY A 76 -4.51 8.77 1.89
CA GLY A 76 -5.06 7.87 2.92
C GLY A 76 -4.72 6.39 2.73
N LEU A 77 -4.38 5.93 1.52
CA LEU A 77 -3.94 4.55 1.27
C LEU A 77 -2.50 4.29 1.77
N GLY A 78 -1.67 5.34 1.85
CA GLY A 78 -0.26 5.20 2.22
C GLY A 78 0.60 4.52 1.16
N TYR A 79 1.91 4.31 1.48
CA TYR A 79 2.87 3.69 0.55
C TYR A 79 2.81 4.33 -0.84
N TYR A 80 3.00 5.63 -0.93
CA TYR A 80 2.85 6.43 -2.16
C TYR A 80 3.80 6.02 -3.29
N SER A 81 4.88 5.29 -2.97
CA SER A 81 5.70 4.65 -4.00
C SER A 81 4.90 3.74 -4.93
N ARG A 82 3.78 3.16 -4.45
CA ARG A 82 2.89 2.33 -5.26
C ARG A 82 2.27 3.14 -6.40
N VAL A 83 1.65 4.27 -6.09
CA VAL A 83 0.97 5.09 -7.11
C VAL A 83 1.96 5.76 -8.06
N ARG A 84 3.14 6.16 -7.57
CA ARG A 84 4.21 6.67 -8.45
C ARG A 84 4.73 5.60 -9.41
N ASN A 85 4.95 4.38 -8.93
CA ASN A 85 5.34 3.27 -9.80
C ASN A 85 4.23 2.91 -10.79
N LEU A 86 2.97 2.96 -10.34
CA LEU A 86 1.80 2.74 -11.18
C LEU A 86 1.79 3.71 -12.37
N GLN A 87 2.01 5.01 -12.13
CA GLN A 87 2.07 6.01 -13.19
C GLN A 87 3.28 5.83 -14.11
N LYS A 88 4.46 5.54 -13.53
CA LYS A 88 5.66 5.25 -14.34
C LYS A 88 5.43 4.06 -15.27
N ALA A 89 4.81 2.99 -14.75
CA ALA A 89 4.47 1.83 -15.55
C ALA A 89 3.42 2.18 -16.62
N ALA A 90 2.41 2.99 -16.29
CA ALA A 90 1.40 3.44 -17.25
C ALA A 90 2.02 4.21 -18.43
N ARG A 91 3.00 5.09 -18.18
CA ARG A 91 3.74 5.80 -19.24
C ARG A 91 4.49 4.82 -20.16
N ILE A 92 5.19 3.84 -19.57
CA ILE A 92 5.88 2.79 -20.34
C ILE A 92 4.89 1.98 -21.18
N VAL A 93 3.72 1.65 -20.61
CA VAL A 93 2.67 0.90 -21.33
C VAL A 93 2.13 1.72 -22.51
N CYS A 94 1.93 3.03 -22.35
CA CYS A 94 1.54 3.89 -23.45
C CYS A 94 2.62 3.96 -24.55
N GLU A 95 3.89 4.09 -24.18
CA GLU A 95 5.00 4.24 -25.11
C GLU A 95 5.33 2.95 -25.86
N GLN A 96 5.32 1.80 -25.18
CA GLN A 96 5.84 0.54 -25.71
C GLN A 96 4.74 -0.46 -26.11
N TYR A 97 3.54 -0.34 -25.54
CA TYR A 97 2.45 -1.32 -25.72
C TYR A 97 1.11 -0.67 -26.18
N GLY A 98 1.16 0.57 -26.70
CA GLY A 98 -0.03 1.24 -27.24
C GLY A 98 -1.14 1.48 -26.21
N GLY A 99 -0.80 1.65 -24.94
CA GLY A 99 -1.75 1.92 -23.86
C GLY A 99 -2.49 0.68 -23.31
N GLN A 100 -2.06 -0.53 -23.69
CA GLN A 100 -2.65 -1.79 -23.21
C GLN A 100 -1.57 -2.64 -22.52
N LEU A 101 -1.91 -3.26 -21.39
CA LEU A 101 -0.98 -4.18 -20.72
C LEU A 101 -0.64 -5.38 -21.61
N PRO A 102 0.64 -5.79 -21.67
CA PRO A 102 1.04 -6.94 -22.45
C PRO A 102 0.48 -8.25 -21.86
N ALA A 103 -0.02 -9.15 -22.72
CA ALA A 103 -0.45 -10.49 -22.35
C ALA A 103 0.76 -11.45 -22.21
N ASP A 104 1.78 -11.02 -21.47
CA ASP A 104 3.02 -11.76 -21.24
C ASP A 104 3.51 -11.54 -19.80
N TYR A 105 3.81 -12.61 -19.09
CA TYR A 105 4.19 -12.56 -17.67
C TYR A 105 5.51 -11.81 -17.43
N ASP A 106 6.52 -12.05 -18.26
CA ASP A 106 7.84 -11.43 -18.07
C ASP A 106 7.81 -9.96 -18.46
N ALA A 107 7.07 -9.59 -19.50
CA ALA A 107 6.84 -8.20 -19.87
C ALA A 107 6.08 -7.44 -18.76
N LEU A 108 5.04 -8.03 -18.17
CA LEU A 108 4.35 -7.44 -17.01
C LEU A 108 5.29 -7.25 -15.84
N ARG A 109 6.12 -8.25 -15.52
CA ARG A 109 7.07 -8.23 -14.41
C ARG A 109 8.18 -7.20 -14.58
N ALA A 110 8.52 -6.83 -15.80
CA ALA A 110 9.50 -5.79 -16.09
C ALA A 110 8.99 -4.37 -15.81
N LEU A 111 7.67 -4.18 -15.66
CA LEU A 111 7.08 -2.86 -15.39
C LEU A 111 7.34 -2.40 -13.94
N PRO A 112 7.59 -1.11 -13.70
CA PRO A 112 7.79 -0.55 -12.37
C PRO A 112 6.65 -0.89 -11.39
N GLY A 113 7.00 -1.45 -10.22
CA GLY A 113 6.03 -1.78 -9.16
C GLY A 113 5.26 -3.07 -9.39
N ILE A 114 5.47 -3.78 -10.47
CA ILE A 114 4.89 -5.09 -10.76
C ILE A 114 5.94 -6.17 -10.46
N GLY A 115 5.74 -6.91 -9.37
CA GLY A 115 6.55 -8.07 -9.01
C GLY A 115 5.89 -9.38 -9.44
N ASP A 116 6.54 -10.52 -9.13
CA ASP A 116 6.07 -11.87 -9.50
C ASP A 116 4.59 -12.11 -9.19
N TYR A 117 4.14 -11.70 -7.99
CA TYR A 117 2.74 -11.83 -7.57
C TYR A 117 1.78 -11.02 -8.44
N THR A 118 2.03 -9.72 -8.61
CA THR A 118 1.13 -8.83 -9.37
C THR A 118 1.11 -9.21 -10.84
N ALA A 119 2.28 -9.56 -11.43
CA ALA A 119 2.37 -10.09 -12.79
C ALA A 119 1.55 -11.39 -12.94
N GLY A 120 1.69 -12.31 -11.98
CA GLY A 120 0.92 -13.57 -11.98
C GLY A 120 -0.59 -13.34 -11.85
N ALA A 121 -1.02 -12.41 -11.01
CA ALA A 121 -2.43 -12.06 -10.87
C ALA A 121 -3.00 -11.49 -12.17
N ILE A 122 -2.36 -10.46 -12.76
CA ILE A 122 -2.81 -9.87 -14.02
C ILE A 122 -2.80 -10.91 -15.14
N ALA A 123 -1.70 -11.64 -15.31
CA ALA A 123 -1.53 -12.62 -16.37
C ALA A 123 -2.55 -13.75 -16.30
N SER A 124 -2.82 -14.28 -15.11
CA SER A 124 -3.76 -15.39 -14.96
C SER A 124 -5.22 -14.94 -14.96
N ILE A 125 -5.55 -13.85 -14.28
CA ILE A 125 -6.95 -13.42 -14.10
C ILE A 125 -7.48 -12.76 -15.38
N SER A 126 -6.68 -11.88 -16.00
CA SER A 126 -7.14 -11.09 -17.15
C SER A 126 -6.80 -11.73 -18.50
N PHE A 127 -5.71 -12.48 -18.57
CA PHE A 127 -5.25 -13.07 -19.84
C PHE A 127 -5.34 -14.60 -19.87
N GLY A 128 -5.75 -15.25 -18.76
CA GLY A 128 -5.89 -16.71 -18.71
C GLY A 128 -4.57 -17.50 -18.77
N LEU A 129 -3.42 -16.84 -18.56
CA LEU A 129 -2.13 -17.51 -18.61
C LEU A 129 -1.93 -18.44 -17.40
N ALA A 130 -1.40 -19.63 -17.63
CA ALA A 130 -1.15 -20.63 -16.60
C ALA A 130 0.11 -20.28 -15.77
N VAL A 131 0.03 -19.22 -14.97
CA VAL A 131 1.10 -18.72 -14.10
C VAL A 131 0.59 -18.52 -12.68
N PRO A 132 1.45 -18.66 -11.65
CA PRO A 132 1.04 -18.57 -10.26
C PRO A 132 0.95 -17.11 -9.79
N ALA A 133 0.01 -16.83 -8.86
CA ALA A 133 -0.04 -15.60 -8.09
C ALA A 133 0.08 -15.92 -6.60
N VAL A 134 1.30 -15.89 -6.07
CA VAL A 134 1.61 -16.33 -4.71
C VAL A 134 1.83 -15.14 -3.78
N ASP A 135 0.79 -14.80 -3.02
CA ASP A 135 0.83 -13.78 -1.98
C ASP A 135 1.01 -14.37 -0.57
N GLY A 136 0.97 -13.54 0.45
CA GLY A 136 1.04 -13.97 1.84
C GLY A 136 -0.10 -14.89 2.29
N ASN A 137 -1.28 -14.80 1.65
CA ASN A 137 -2.40 -15.70 1.91
C ASN A 137 -2.10 -17.10 1.36
N VAL A 138 -1.64 -17.17 0.13
CA VAL A 138 -1.28 -18.43 -0.54
C VAL A 138 -0.14 -19.12 0.21
N LEU A 139 0.91 -18.39 0.59
CA LEU A 139 2.02 -18.94 1.39
C LEU A 139 1.53 -19.53 2.71
N ARG A 140 0.62 -18.85 3.41
CA ARG A 140 0.02 -19.36 4.65
C ARG A 140 -0.83 -20.60 4.43
N VAL A 141 -1.66 -20.62 3.39
CA VAL A 141 -2.48 -21.78 3.03
C VAL A 141 -1.59 -22.98 2.77
N PHE A 142 -0.55 -22.83 1.95
CA PHE A 142 0.35 -23.93 1.61
C PHE A 142 1.24 -24.37 2.78
N SER A 143 1.73 -23.45 3.62
CA SER A 143 2.42 -23.81 4.86
C SER A 143 1.57 -24.73 5.74
N ARG A 144 0.29 -24.40 5.91
CA ARG A 144 -0.65 -25.22 6.69
C ARG A 144 -1.08 -26.49 5.98
N LEU A 145 -1.36 -26.42 4.70
CA LEU A 145 -1.79 -27.57 3.89
C LEU A 145 -0.76 -28.70 3.94
N TYR A 146 0.53 -28.35 3.83
CA TYR A 146 1.65 -29.31 3.85
C TYR A 146 2.29 -29.50 5.24
N ASN A 147 1.81 -28.80 6.26
CA ASN A 147 2.42 -28.73 7.61
C ASN A 147 3.92 -28.40 7.53
N ASP A 148 4.28 -27.46 6.66
CA ASP A 148 5.67 -27.12 6.38
C ASP A 148 6.13 -25.99 7.30
N PRO A 149 7.14 -26.23 8.17
CA PRO A 149 7.63 -25.25 9.13
C PRO A 149 8.60 -24.24 8.52
N GLY A 150 8.84 -24.28 7.22
CA GLY A 150 9.72 -23.34 6.53
C GLY A 150 9.31 -21.89 6.75
N VAL A 151 10.30 -21.01 6.93
CA VAL A 151 10.07 -19.57 7.11
C VAL A 151 9.63 -18.97 5.78
N ILE A 152 8.35 -18.61 5.66
CA ILE A 152 7.74 -18.18 4.37
C ILE A 152 8.33 -16.89 3.78
N THR A 153 9.13 -16.16 4.54
CA THR A 153 9.85 -14.97 4.06
C THR A 153 11.17 -15.30 3.38
N GLU A 154 11.63 -16.55 3.48
CA GLU A 154 12.85 -17.00 2.82
C GLU A 154 12.62 -17.31 1.34
N PRO A 155 13.49 -16.80 0.43
CA PRO A 155 13.33 -16.99 -1.01
C PRO A 155 13.26 -18.46 -1.45
N ALA A 156 14.00 -19.34 -0.81
CA ALA A 156 13.99 -20.78 -1.11
C ALA A 156 12.64 -21.43 -0.77
N VAL A 157 12.08 -21.12 0.40
CA VAL A 157 10.75 -21.59 0.84
C VAL A 157 9.66 -21.06 -0.08
N LYS A 158 9.73 -19.77 -0.43
CA LYS A 158 8.77 -19.15 -1.36
C LYS A 158 8.79 -19.84 -2.74
N ARG A 159 9.98 -20.13 -3.28
CA ARG A 159 10.10 -20.88 -4.55
C ARG A 159 9.52 -22.28 -4.46
N ALA A 160 9.81 -23.01 -3.36
CA ALA A 160 9.26 -24.35 -3.17
C ALA A 160 7.71 -24.34 -3.10
N PHE A 161 7.12 -23.36 -2.39
CA PHE A 161 5.66 -23.24 -2.34
C PHE A 161 5.08 -22.80 -3.68
N THR A 162 5.75 -21.94 -4.43
CA THR A 162 5.33 -21.57 -5.78
C THR A 162 5.29 -22.78 -6.71
N ALA A 163 6.27 -23.67 -6.65
CA ALA A 163 6.27 -24.92 -7.42
C ALA A 163 5.08 -25.82 -7.03
N ARG A 164 4.81 -26.00 -5.72
CA ARG A 164 3.65 -26.75 -5.23
C ARG A 164 2.31 -26.14 -5.67
N VAL A 165 2.20 -24.80 -5.71
CA VAL A 165 1.00 -24.12 -6.25
C VAL A 165 0.78 -24.51 -7.70
N MET A 166 1.84 -24.49 -8.52
CA MET A 166 1.79 -24.85 -9.94
C MET A 166 1.43 -26.34 -10.19
N GLU A 167 1.87 -27.26 -9.32
CA GLU A 167 1.51 -28.69 -9.40
C GLU A 167 0.00 -28.95 -9.34
N HIS A 168 -0.76 -28.06 -8.71
CA HIS A 168 -2.20 -28.18 -8.56
C HIS A 168 -2.99 -27.26 -9.50
N GLN A 169 -2.35 -26.31 -10.17
CA GLN A 169 -3.03 -25.30 -10.98
C GLN A 169 -3.56 -25.91 -12.28
N PRO A 170 -4.88 -25.88 -12.54
CA PRO A 170 -5.44 -26.25 -13.82
C PRO A 170 -5.16 -25.14 -14.84
N PRO A 171 -4.47 -25.43 -15.97
CA PRO A 171 -4.06 -24.40 -16.92
C PRO A 171 -5.24 -23.58 -17.47
N GLU A 172 -6.37 -24.23 -17.74
CA GLU A 172 -7.58 -23.58 -18.30
C GLU A 172 -8.37 -22.75 -17.29
N LYS A 173 -8.03 -22.82 -15.99
CA LYS A 173 -8.68 -22.10 -14.89
C LYS A 173 -7.67 -21.45 -13.94
N ALA A 174 -6.52 -21.05 -14.46
CA ALA A 174 -5.43 -20.51 -13.66
C ALA A 174 -5.84 -19.25 -12.86
N GLY A 175 -6.58 -18.34 -13.48
CA GLY A 175 -7.09 -17.13 -12.82
C GLY A 175 -8.05 -17.43 -11.68
N ASP A 176 -9.02 -18.31 -11.90
CA ASP A 176 -9.97 -18.72 -10.85
C ASP A 176 -9.26 -19.44 -9.69
N TYR A 177 -8.30 -20.32 -10.03
CA TYR A 177 -7.51 -21.04 -9.02
C TYR A 177 -6.68 -20.10 -8.15
N ASN A 178 -5.99 -19.14 -8.74
CA ASN A 178 -5.23 -18.14 -7.99
C ASN A 178 -6.15 -17.29 -7.10
N GLN A 179 -7.29 -16.81 -7.61
CA GLN A 179 -8.28 -16.09 -6.83
C GLN A 179 -8.86 -16.95 -5.70
N ALA A 180 -9.14 -18.23 -5.96
CA ALA A 180 -9.66 -19.15 -4.96
C ALA A 180 -8.71 -19.38 -3.79
N LEU A 181 -7.40 -19.49 -4.05
CA LEU A 181 -6.37 -19.58 -3.00
C LEU A 181 -6.32 -18.31 -2.12
N MET A 182 -6.34 -17.14 -2.75
CA MET A 182 -6.35 -15.85 -2.04
C MET A 182 -7.62 -15.72 -1.19
N GLU A 183 -8.78 -16.07 -1.74
CA GLU A 183 -10.07 -15.99 -1.07
C GLU A 183 -10.17 -16.98 0.10
N LEU A 184 -9.68 -18.22 -0.07
CA LEU A 184 -9.57 -19.21 1.01
C LEU A 184 -8.71 -18.66 2.16
N GLY A 185 -7.58 -18.05 1.84
CA GLY A 185 -6.72 -17.40 2.82
C GLY A 185 -7.40 -16.23 3.53
N ALA A 186 -8.18 -15.44 2.82
CA ALA A 186 -8.86 -14.28 3.39
C ALA A 186 -10.06 -14.63 4.27
N LEU A 187 -10.84 -15.66 3.92
CA LEU A 187 -12.13 -15.95 4.52
C LEU A 187 -12.14 -17.15 5.49
N VAL A 188 -11.27 -18.13 5.26
CA VAL A 188 -11.28 -19.41 5.96
C VAL A 188 -9.97 -19.69 6.68
N CYS A 189 -8.87 -19.72 5.93
CA CYS A 189 -7.54 -19.97 6.47
C CYS A 189 -6.88 -18.66 6.96
N VAL A 190 -7.56 -17.95 7.87
CA VAL A 190 -7.24 -16.58 8.31
C VAL A 190 -5.88 -16.45 9.00
N PRO A 191 -5.24 -15.24 8.94
CA PRO A 191 -3.93 -15.02 9.53
C PRO A 191 -3.93 -14.84 11.05
N ASN A 192 -5.03 -14.36 11.61
CA ASN A 192 -5.16 -14.04 13.03
C ASN A 192 -6.26 -14.87 13.68
N GLY A 193 -5.97 -15.47 14.83
CA GLY A 193 -6.87 -16.38 15.52
C GLY A 193 -6.95 -17.77 14.84
N ALA A 194 -7.92 -18.57 15.28
CA ALA A 194 -8.13 -19.91 14.76
C ALA A 194 -8.67 -19.89 13.33
N PRO A 195 -8.05 -20.62 12.39
CA PRO A 195 -8.62 -20.79 11.06
C PRO A 195 -9.94 -21.57 11.13
N LEU A 196 -10.87 -21.27 10.21
CA LEU A 196 -12.20 -21.87 10.16
C LEU A 196 -12.16 -23.24 9.45
N CYS A 197 -11.41 -24.19 10.04
CA CYS A 197 -11.11 -25.49 9.41
C CYS A 197 -12.36 -26.32 9.07
N GLU A 198 -13.43 -26.18 9.84
CA GLU A 198 -14.71 -26.88 9.60
C GLU A 198 -15.45 -26.41 8.33
N ARG A 199 -15.09 -25.21 7.85
CA ARG A 199 -15.62 -24.63 6.59
C ARG A 199 -14.64 -24.73 5.43
N CYS A 200 -13.47 -25.36 5.65
CA CYS A 200 -12.41 -25.40 4.67
C CYS A 200 -12.64 -26.54 3.65
N PRO A 201 -12.69 -26.25 2.35
CA PRO A 201 -12.83 -27.29 1.33
C PRO A 201 -11.64 -28.27 1.29
N LEU A 202 -10.50 -27.88 1.85
CA LEU A 202 -9.27 -28.67 1.89
C LEU A 202 -9.03 -29.33 3.26
N ALA A 203 -10.03 -29.36 4.15
CA ALA A 203 -9.87 -29.82 5.52
C ALA A 203 -9.38 -31.27 5.62
N SER A 204 -9.85 -32.17 4.75
CA SER A 204 -9.46 -33.58 4.71
C SER A 204 -8.03 -33.80 4.24
N LEU A 205 -7.48 -32.88 3.45
CA LEU A 205 -6.12 -32.94 2.88
C LEU A 205 -5.09 -32.18 3.71
N CYS A 206 -5.55 -31.38 4.72
CA CYS A 206 -4.69 -30.46 5.45
C CYS A 206 -3.87 -31.17 6.53
N GLU A 207 -2.56 -31.24 6.33
CA GLU A 207 -1.63 -31.90 7.26
C GLU A 207 -1.52 -31.15 8.60
N ALA A 208 -1.51 -29.80 8.58
CA ALA A 208 -1.46 -29.02 9.82
C ALA A 208 -2.74 -29.19 10.67
N ARG A 209 -3.92 -29.35 10.03
CA ARG A 209 -5.16 -29.68 10.75
C ARG A 209 -5.06 -31.05 11.40
N ARG A 210 -4.53 -32.05 10.67
CA ARG A 210 -4.36 -33.42 11.18
C ARG A 210 -3.38 -33.47 12.33
N ALA A 211 -2.29 -32.70 12.24
CA ALA A 211 -1.24 -32.61 13.29
C ALA A 211 -1.62 -31.68 14.46
N GLY A 212 -2.67 -30.87 14.35
CA GLY A 212 -3.04 -29.88 15.36
C GLY A 212 -2.16 -28.61 15.38
N THR A 213 -1.32 -28.40 14.37
CA THR A 213 -0.30 -27.32 14.31
C THR A 213 -0.74 -26.09 13.52
N ALA A 214 -1.98 -26.02 13.07
CA ALA A 214 -2.46 -24.94 12.19
C ALA A 214 -2.31 -23.53 12.77
N LEU A 215 -2.31 -23.37 14.10
CA LEU A 215 -2.11 -22.09 14.77
C LEU A 215 -0.63 -21.65 14.81
N GLU A 216 0.30 -22.59 14.71
CA GLU A 216 1.73 -22.33 14.75
C GLU A 216 2.27 -21.84 13.41
N LEU A 217 1.54 -22.13 12.32
CA LEU A 217 1.94 -21.86 10.96
C LEU A 217 1.20 -20.65 10.36
N PRO A 218 1.82 -19.88 9.48
CA PRO A 218 3.18 -20.05 8.94
C PRO A 218 4.25 -19.43 9.85
N HIS A 219 5.46 -19.93 9.79
CA HIS A 219 6.60 -19.26 10.41
C HIS A 219 7.06 -18.07 9.56
N LYS A 220 7.43 -16.99 10.24
CA LYS A 220 7.96 -15.76 9.62
C LYS A 220 9.25 -15.36 10.34
N ALA A 221 10.19 -14.78 9.60
CA ALA A 221 11.34 -14.16 10.23
C ALA A 221 10.89 -13.07 11.23
N ALA A 222 11.61 -12.97 12.33
CA ALA A 222 11.36 -11.90 13.30
C ALA A 222 11.50 -10.53 12.62
N PRO A 223 10.57 -9.59 12.86
CA PRO A 223 10.68 -8.25 12.31
C PRO A 223 11.96 -7.58 12.85
N LYS A 224 12.68 -6.89 11.96
CA LYS A 224 13.82 -6.07 12.37
C LYS A 224 13.34 -4.96 13.30
N ALA A 225 14.17 -4.63 14.30
CA ALA A 225 13.91 -3.49 15.18
C ALA A 225 13.81 -2.20 14.36
N ARG A 226 12.80 -1.36 14.66
CA ARG A 226 12.67 -0.05 14.04
C ARG A 226 13.64 0.93 14.68
N ARG A 227 14.21 1.82 13.86
CA ARG A 227 14.92 2.98 14.38
C ARG A 227 13.89 3.97 14.93
N ILE A 228 14.08 4.42 16.16
CA ILE A 228 13.27 5.47 16.77
C ILE A 228 13.97 6.80 16.47
N GLU A 229 13.22 7.76 15.95
CA GLU A 229 13.74 9.06 15.52
C GLU A 229 12.87 10.18 16.09
N PRO A 230 13.46 11.10 16.87
CA PRO A 230 12.76 12.29 17.29
C PRO A 230 12.53 13.20 16.08
N VAL A 231 11.40 13.89 16.06
CA VAL A 231 11.02 14.77 14.96
C VAL A 231 10.28 15.99 15.53
N THR A 232 10.67 17.18 15.09
CA THR A 232 9.92 18.40 15.38
C THR A 232 9.07 18.78 14.19
N VAL A 233 7.75 18.93 14.41
CA VAL A 233 6.76 19.34 13.40
C VAL A 233 6.27 20.75 13.72
N VAL A 234 6.31 21.64 12.74
CA VAL A 234 5.87 23.02 12.91
C VAL A 234 4.76 23.37 11.93
N LEU A 235 3.62 23.77 12.46
CA LEU A 235 2.51 24.35 11.72
C LEU A 235 2.69 25.88 11.76
N ALA A 236 3.44 26.43 10.80
CA ALA A 236 3.61 27.87 10.66
C ALA A 236 2.40 28.44 9.91
N GLU A 237 1.67 29.35 10.53
CA GLU A 237 0.47 30.01 10.02
C GLU A 237 0.72 31.51 9.90
N ASP A 238 0.43 32.06 8.73
CA ASP A 238 0.56 33.53 8.49
C ASP A 238 -0.72 34.29 8.84
N ALA A 239 -0.69 35.63 8.69
CA ALA A 239 -1.82 36.51 8.99
C ALA A 239 -3.05 36.26 8.07
N GLU A 240 -2.86 35.64 6.92
CA GLU A 240 -3.93 35.25 6.00
C GLU A 240 -4.46 33.83 6.27
N GLU A 241 -4.14 33.24 7.43
CA GLU A 241 -4.53 31.88 7.83
C GLU A 241 -4.06 30.78 6.87
N ARG A 242 -2.92 30.99 6.17
CA ARG A 242 -2.29 30.00 5.32
C ARG A 242 -1.20 29.27 6.10
N PHE A 243 -0.99 28.00 5.79
CA PHE A 243 0.04 27.17 6.38
C PHE A 243 1.24 27.02 5.45
N LEU A 244 2.43 27.14 5.98
CA LEU A 244 3.65 26.88 5.24
C LEU A 244 3.85 25.38 5.10
N LEU A 245 3.85 24.90 3.85
CA LEU A 245 4.17 23.53 3.50
C LEU A 245 5.53 23.47 2.84
N GLN A 246 6.26 22.40 3.13
CA GLN A 246 7.54 22.06 2.50
C GLN A 246 7.35 20.81 1.66
N GLN A 247 7.89 20.82 0.44
CA GLN A 247 7.92 19.61 -0.38
C GLN A 247 9.12 18.74 0.02
N ARG A 248 8.88 17.45 0.20
CA ARG A 248 9.94 16.49 0.48
C ARG A 248 10.80 16.22 -0.76
N PRO A 249 12.09 15.85 -0.57
CA PRO A 249 12.93 15.42 -1.68
C PRO A 249 12.31 14.27 -2.48
N GLU A 250 12.69 14.13 -3.73
CA GLU A 250 12.18 13.05 -4.61
C GLU A 250 12.57 11.63 -4.18
N LYS A 251 13.50 11.50 -3.25
CA LYS A 251 13.97 10.22 -2.71
C LYS A 251 13.81 10.16 -1.21
N GLY A 252 13.65 8.95 -0.68
CA GLY A 252 13.52 8.71 0.75
C GLY A 252 12.08 8.58 1.23
N LEU A 253 11.89 8.79 2.53
CA LEU A 253 10.59 8.63 3.18
C LEU A 253 9.62 9.73 2.73
N LEU A 254 8.39 9.35 2.36
CA LEU A 254 7.33 10.27 1.88
C LEU A 254 7.77 11.14 0.69
N ALA A 255 8.69 10.68 -0.13
CA ALA A 255 9.31 11.43 -1.22
C ALA A 255 8.29 12.16 -2.11
N GLY A 256 8.59 13.40 -2.47
CA GLY A 256 7.78 14.25 -3.34
C GLY A 256 6.48 14.79 -2.72
N LEU A 257 6.09 14.34 -1.52
CA LEU A 257 4.86 14.78 -0.88
C LEU A 257 5.05 16.11 -0.13
N TRP A 258 3.96 16.81 0.05
CA TRP A 258 3.90 18.03 0.87
C TRP A 258 3.73 17.69 2.35
N GLN A 259 4.33 18.50 3.22
CA GLN A 259 4.26 18.34 4.66
C GLN A 259 4.38 19.70 5.37
N PRO A 260 3.97 19.82 6.66
CA PRO A 260 4.38 20.94 7.50
C PRO A 260 5.91 21.02 7.60
N LEU A 261 6.45 22.14 8.01
CA LEU A 261 7.89 22.23 8.30
C LEU A 261 8.31 21.13 9.27
N LEU A 262 9.44 20.50 9.00
CA LEU A 262 9.87 19.30 9.72
C LEU A 262 11.39 19.30 9.92
N TRP A 263 11.82 19.01 11.17
CA TRP A 263 13.22 18.72 11.50
C TRP A 263 13.34 17.29 12.00
N GLU A 264 13.94 16.42 11.17
CA GLU A 264 14.18 15.01 11.51
C GLU A 264 15.42 14.86 12.36
N GLY A 265 15.40 13.90 13.30
CA GLY A 265 16.51 13.63 14.23
C GLY A 265 16.57 14.57 15.43
N GLU A 266 15.70 15.56 15.53
CA GLU A 266 15.76 16.61 16.52
C GLU A 266 14.42 16.79 17.27
N ALA A 267 14.50 16.94 18.59
CA ALA A 267 13.39 17.35 19.46
C ALA A 267 13.67 18.77 19.97
N LEU A 268 13.28 19.76 19.18
CA LEU A 268 13.58 21.17 19.46
C LEU A 268 12.65 21.72 20.54
N SER A 269 13.18 22.66 21.35
CA SER A 269 12.40 23.53 22.24
C SER A 269 11.65 24.61 21.44
N ALA A 270 10.74 25.32 22.08
CA ALA A 270 10.02 26.43 21.46
C ALA A 270 10.97 27.57 21.02
N GLU A 271 11.98 27.86 21.82
CA GLU A 271 13.00 28.87 21.52
C GLU A 271 13.85 28.47 20.30
N GLU A 272 14.25 27.22 20.22
CA GLU A 272 15.01 26.69 19.08
C GLU A 272 14.17 26.70 17.80
N VAL A 273 12.87 26.41 17.89
CA VAL A 273 11.94 26.49 16.74
C VAL A 273 11.85 27.93 16.24
N CYS A 274 11.64 28.93 17.14
CA CYS A 274 11.59 30.33 16.75
C CYS A 274 12.92 30.77 16.10
N ALA A 275 14.05 30.41 16.67
CA ALA A 275 15.37 30.76 16.11
C ALA A 275 15.55 30.16 14.70
N ARG A 276 15.05 28.95 14.45
CA ARG A 276 15.08 28.31 13.11
C ARG A 276 14.14 29.00 12.11
N LEU A 277 12.96 29.44 12.55
CA LEU A 277 12.05 30.19 11.71
C LEU A 277 12.62 31.58 11.36
N GLU A 278 13.26 32.27 12.31
CA GLU A 278 13.95 33.53 12.08
C GLU A 278 15.10 33.38 11.06
N ALA A 279 15.85 32.29 11.14
CA ALA A 279 16.90 31.97 10.15
C ALA A 279 16.33 31.70 8.75
N LEU A 280 15.06 31.29 8.65
CA LEU A 280 14.32 31.16 7.38
C LEU A 280 13.67 32.47 6.91
N GLY A 281 13.79 33.55 7.68
CA GLY A 281 13.23 34.88 7.39
C GLY A 281 11.83 35.12 7.94
N PHE A 282 11.34 34.29 8.86
CA PHE A 282 10.02 34.43 9.46
C PHE A 282 10.12 35.00 10.88
N ALA A 283 9.44 36.12 11.17
CA ALA A 283 9.26 36.60 12.54
C ALA A 283 8.34 35.65 13.32
N CYS A 284 8.79 35.13 14.46
CA CYS A 284 8.01 34.31 15.35
C CYS A 284 7.15 35.19 16.26
N GLU A 285 5.86 35.38 15.93
CA GLU A 285 4.94 36.23 16.65
C GLU A 285 4.22 35.54 17.82
N GLY A 286 4.14 34.21 17.76
CA GLY A 286 3.57 33.38 18.81
C GLY A 286 3.81 31.90 18.56
N ILE A 287 4.05 31.14 19.63
CA ILE A 287 4.29 29.70 19.55
C ILE A 287 3.52 28.97 20.64
N GLU A 288 2.81 27.91 20.26
CA GLU A 288 2.07 27.05 21.16
C GLU A 288 2.45 25.58 20.94
N PRO A 289 2.71 24.83 22.02
CA PRO A 289 2.97 23.39 21.86
C PRO A 289 1.71 22.65 21.43
N LEU A 290 1.86 21.70 20.54
CA LEU A 290 0.83 20.74 20.13
C LEU A 290 1.04 19.41 20.85
N PRO A 291 0.00 18.56 20.96
CA PRO A 291 0.14 17.23 21.54
C PRO A 291 1.22 16.40 20.84
N ALA A 292 2.06 15.76 21.66
CA ALA A 292 3.04 14.81 21.14
C ALA A 292 2.35 13.68 20.37
N ALA A 293 2.97 13.24 19.30
CA ALA A 293 2.42 12.21 18.45
C ALA A 293 3.49 11.19 18.05
N LYS A 294 3.05 10.06 17.52
CA LYS A 294 3.97 9.08 16.92
C LYS A 294 3.41 8.57 15.60
N HIS A 295 4.30 8.27 14.69
CA HIS A 295 3.97 7.56 13.46
C HIS A 295 4.95 6.42 13.22
N ILE A 296 4.41 5.26 12.81
CA ILE A 296 5.20 4.05 12.62
C ILE A 296 5.25 3.72 11.13
N PHE A 297 6.44 3.80 10.56
CA PHE A 297 6.75 3.29 9.22
C PHE A 297 7.30 1.86 9.31
N SER A 298 7.59 1.24 8.19
CA SER A 298 8.10 -0.14 8.16
C SER A 298 9.41 -0.31 8.95
N HIS A 299 10.32 0.67 8.89
CA HIS A 299 11.67 0.60 9.46
C HIS A 299 12.03 1.76 10.40
N ILE A 300 11.16 2.77 10.52
CA ILE A 300 11.36 3.95 11.39
C ILE A 300 10.07 4.17 12.19
N GLU A 301 10.25 4.63 13.45
CA GLU A 301 9.19 5.18 14.28
C GLU A 301 9.53 6.66 14.55
N TRP A 302 8.71 7.57 14.04
CA TRP A 302 8.82 8.98 14.41
C TRP A 302 8.15 9.23 15.76
N ARG A 303 8.89 9.88 16.66
CA ARG A 303 8.38 10.50 17.90
C ARG A 303 8.34 11.99 17.70
N MET A 304 7.15 12.53 17.53
CA MET A 304 6.93 13.89 17.08
C MET A 304 6.60 14.83 18.26
N SER A 305 7.37 15.91 18.39
CA SER A 305 7.00 17.12 19.11
C SER A 305 6.40 18.10 18.11
N GLY A 306 5.26 18.70 18.40
CA GLY A 306 4.58 19.61 17.50
C GLY A 306 4.47 21.01 18.07
N TYR A 307 4.53 22.01 17.19
CA TYR A 307 4.28 23.41 17.53
C TYR A 307 3.35 24.07 16.50
N SER A 308 2.42 24.89 16.97
CA SER A 308 1.67 25.85 16.14
C SER A 308 2.33 27.21 16.31
N VAL A 309 2.73 27.82 15.22
CA VAL A 309 3.47 29.09 15.26
C VAL A 309 2.78 30.09 14.36
N CYS A 310 2.44 31.26 14.94
CA CYS A 310 2.05 32.42 14.15
C CYS A 310 3.32 33.12 13.66
N VAL A 311 3.40 33.37 12.36
CA VAL A 311 4.56 34.03 11.76
C VAL A 311 4.15 35.27 10.99
N GLY A 312 5.04 36.27 10.97
CA GLY A 312 4.86 37.47 10.13
C GLY A 312 4.85 37.09 8.65
N SER A 313 4.16 37.91 7.85
CA SER A 313 4.06 37.73 6.39
C SER A 313 5.44 37.79 5.76
N ALA A 314 5.81 36.71 5.04
CA ALA A 314 7.04 36.63 4.28
C ALA A 314 6.82 35.72 3.05
N GLU A 315 7.69 35.84 2.06
CA GLU A 315 7.67 34.93 0.90
C GLU A 315 8.05 33.50 1.31
N ALA A 316 7.42 32.53 0.68
CA ALA A 316 7.74 31.14 0.95
C ALA A 316 9.17 30.83 0.45
N PRO A 317 10.01 30.17 1.28
CA PRO A 317 11.34 29.75 0.85
C PRO A 317 11.29 28.78 -0.33
N ALA A 318 12.40 28.58 -1.00
CA ALA A 318 12.52 27.60 -2.09
C ALA A 318 12.07 26.20 -1.62
N GLY A 319 11.21 25.54 -2.39
CA GLY A 319 10.64 24.23 -2.03
C GLY A 319 9.51 24.28 -1.00
N CYS A 320 9.05 25.48 -0.63
CA CYS A 320 7.90 25.69 0.24
C CYS A 320 6.78 26.47 -0.48
N VAL A 321 5.56 26.34 0.03
CA VAL A 321 4.38 27.08 -0.45
C VAL A 321 3.51 27.49 0.73
N TRP A 322 2.84 28.64 0.61
CA TRP A 322 1.73 29.00 1.50
C TRP A 322 0.45 28.37 0.97
N ALA A 323 -0.19 27.55 1.76
CA ALA A 323 -1.40 26.83 1.39
C ALA A 323 -2.58 27.24 2.29
N SER A 324 -3.68 27.67 1.69
CA SER A 324 -4.93 27.88 2.39
C SER A 324 -5.55 26.55 2.84
N ARG A 325 -6.48 26.61 3.81
CA ARG A 325 -7.24 25.42 4.24
C ARG A 325 -8.00 24.75 3.11
N GLU A 326 -8.46 25.51 2.13
CA GLU A 326 -9.11 24.99 0.93
C GLU A 326 -8.14 24.23 0.04
N GLN A 327 -6.96 24.78 -0.20
CA GLN A 327 -5.91 24.11 -0.97
C GLN A 327 -5.39 22.85 -0.27
N LEU A 328 -5.27 22.84 1.06
CA LEU A 328 -4.95 21.65 1.84
C LEU A 328 -5.98 20.54 1.64
N ARG A 329 -7.27 20.87 1.50
CA ARG A 329 -8.32 19.87 1.23
C ARG A 329 -8.30 19.34 -0.20
N ASN A 330 -8.02 20.20 -1.18
CA ASN A 330 -8.30 19.93 -2.58
C ASN A 330 -7.04 19.69 -3.43
N GLU A 331 -5.90 20.29 -3.08
CA GLU A 331 -4.69 20.31 -3.90
C GLU A 331 -3.53 19.55 -3.24
N TYR A 332 -3.12 19.97 -2.04
CA TYR A 332 -1.95 19.42 -1.38
C TYR A 332 -2.26 18.13 -0.61
N THR A 333 -1.55 17.06 -0.94
CA THR A 333 -1.67 15.78 -0.25
C THR A 333 -0.80 15.74 1.00
N LEU A 334 -1.44 15.66 2.17
CA LEU A 334 -0.73 15.49 3.43
C LEU A 334 -0.67 14.01 3.85
N PRO A 335 0.54 13.46 4.04
CA PRO A 335 0.71 12.08 4.49
C PRO A 335 0.00 11.77 5.80
N GLY A 336 -0.46 10.53 5.95
CA GLY A 336 -1.08 10.06 7.19
C GLY A 336 -0.19 10.15 8.44
N ALA A 337 1.12 10.35 8.26
CA ALA A 337 2.06 10.63 9.35
C ALA A 337 1.65 11.86 10.17
N PHE A 338 1.04 12.86 9.55
CA PHE A 338 0.61 14.11 10.17
C PHE A 338 -0.85 14.09 10.64
N LYS A 339 -1.48 12.91 10.72
CA LYS A 339 -2.90 12.76 11.12
C LYS A 339 -3.21 13.45 12.47
N ALA A 340 -2.27 13.42 13.42
CA ALA A 340 -2.45 14.04 14.74
C ALA A 340 -2.67 15.56 14.66
N TYR A 341 -2.18 16.21 13.62
CA TYR A 341 -2.22 17.66 13.42
C TYR A 341 -3.30 18.13 12.44
N LYS A 342 -4.00 17.20 11.76
CA LYS A 342 -5.02 17.52 10.74
C LYS A 342 -6.11 18.45 11.26
N LYS A 343 -6.57 18.26 12.51
CA LYS A 343 -7.59 19.14 13.12
C LYS A 343 -7.15 20.61 13.19
N LYS A 344 -5.88 20.89 13.51
CA LYS A 344 -5.35 22.26 13.55
C LYS A 344 -5.26 22.86 12.16
N LEU A 345 -4.96 22.03 11.15
CA LEU A 345 -4.94 22.40 9.73
C LEU A 345 -6.34 22.57 9.10
N GLY A 346 -7.41 22.26 9.83
CA GLY A 346 -8.78 22.33 9.33
C GLY A 346 -9.17 21.16 8.39
N LEU A 347 -8.54 19.98 8.58
CA LEU A 347 -8.74 18.77 7.79
C LEU A 347 -9.44 17.65 8.57
#